data_d53255539aa8d44ddf400fc0cbf435cd
#
_entry.id   d53255539aa8d44ddf400fc0cbf435cd
#
_cell.length_a   1.000
_cell.length_b   1.000
_cell.length_c   1.000
_cell.angle_alpha   90.00
_cell.angle_beta   90.00
_cell.angle_gamma   90.00
#
_symmetry.space_group_name_H-M   'P 1'
#
loop_
_entity.id
_entity.type
_entity.pdbx_description
1 polymer ?
#
loop_
_entity_poly.entity_id
_entity_poly.type
_entity_poly.pdbx_seq_one_letter_code
_entity_poly.pdbx_strand_id
1 'polypeptide(L)'
;VDFFINNVPFDLKVTYLPAEYIKDKRKEKGYPVELTFLKKKAEEAKIIFDKKAKPSDIFYEIVEKMKDRNDDFCNGVLSTLKDEKLEILNEVQANPKTLATWLYENQGEMRFGSENRLFLVLVDTDDFNSSWKLKRNLDLLKPTIITYLDNFGNKKIEDLKVSFNFKGKPQTFTTLTDIIFVVK
;
A
#
# COMPACT_ATOMS: atom_id res chain seq x y z
N VAL A 1 16.61 2.53 17.35
CA VAL A 1 16.01 1.21 17.55
C VAL A 1 14.86 1.34 18.52
N ASP A 2 13.66 0.95 18.09
CA ASP A 2 12.46 1.07 18.92
C ASP A 2 12.27 -0.19 19.81
N PHE A 3 12.66 -1.36 19.29
CA PHE A 3 12.51 -2.64 20.01
C PHE A 3 13.38 -3.74 19.39
N PHE A 4 13.40 -4.90 20.06
CA PHE A 4 14.08 -6.12 19.62
C PHE A 4 13.07 -7.28 19.49
N ILE A 5 13.22 -8.08 18.44
CA ILE A 5 12.55 -9.37 18.30
C ILE A 5 13.64 -10.43 18.12
N ASN A 6 13.72 -11.40 19.03
CA ASN A 6 14.76 -12.45 19.04
C ASN A 6 16.18 -11.88 18.84
N ASN A 7 16.51 -10.83 19.57
CA ASN A 7 17.79 -10.09 19.50
C ASN A 7 18.06 -9.34 18.18
N VAL A 8 17.13 -9.29 17.25
CA VAL A 8 17.22 -8.47 16.05
C VAL A 8 16.61 -7.09 16.34
N PRO A 9 17.40 -6.00 16.23
CA PRO A 9 16.90 -4.65 16.46
C PRO A 9 16.06 -4.17 15.27
N PHE A 10 14.94 -3.49 15.55
CA PHE A 10 14.08 -2.88 14.54
C PHE A 10 13.62 -1.47 14.93
N ASP A 11 13.45 -0.63 13.93
CA ASP A 11 12.62 0.58 13.99
C ASP A 11 11.24 0.27 13.41
N LEU A 12 10.17 0.61 14.13
CA LEU A 12 8.81 0.46 13.64
C LEU A 12 8.44 1.62 12.72
N LYS A 13 7.96 1.28 11.55
CA LYS A 13 7.42 2.25 10.58
C LYS A 13 5.98 1.90 10.25
N VAL A 14 5.04 2.69 10.78
CA VAL A 14 3.61 2.57 10.42
C VAL A 14 3.37 3.34 9.13
N THR A 15 2.90 2.66 8.13
CA THR A 15 2.63 3.22 6.80
C THR A 15 1.37 2.61 6.18
N TYR A 16 1.07 2.97 4.96
CA TYR A 16 -0.03 2.45 4.15
C TYR A 16 0.55 1.86 2.88
N LEU A 17 -0.27 1.12 2.13
CA LEU A 17 0.14 0.75 0.77
C LEU A 17 0.28 2.04 -0.05
N PRO A 18 1.50 2.42 -0.48
CA PRO A 18 1.74 3.72 -1.07
C PRO A 18 1.01 3.90 -2.40
N ALA A 19 0.36 5.05 -2.59
CA ALA A 19 -0.37 5.34 -3.83
C ALA A 19 0.54 5.30 -5.07
N GLU A 20 1.79 5.80 -4.95
CA GLU A 20 2.75 5.73 -6.04
C GLU A 20 3.19 4.29 -6.35
N TYR A 21 3.33 3.43 -5.33
CA TYR A 21 3.58 2.00 -5.53
C TYR A 21 2.43 1.33 -6.30
N ILE A 22 1.19 1.59 -5.89
CA ILE A 22 0.00 1.08 -6.60
C ILE A 22 0.00 1.56 -8.06
N LYS A 23 0.29 2.84 -8.29
CA LYS A 23 0.35 3.44 -9.61
C LYS A 23 1.43 2.79 -10.50
N ASP A 24 2.63 2.54 -9.94
CA ASP A 24 3.71 1.87 -10.66
C ASP A 24 3.32 0.43 -11.02
N LYS A 25 2.73 -0.31 -10.09
CA LYS A 25 2.25 -1.68 -10.32
C LYS A 25 1.11 -1.74 -11.32
N ARG A 26 0.17 -0.80 -11.28
CA ARG A 26 -0.87 -0.66 -12.30
C ARG A 26 -0.29 -0.45 -13.69
N LYS A 27 0.72 0.43 -13.80
CA LYS A 27 1.42 0.68 -15.07
C LYS A 27 2.16 -0.57 -15.58
N GLU A 28 2.86 -1.30 -14.71
CA GLU A 28 3.53 -2.56 -15.05
C GLU A 28 2.54 -3.60 -15.62
N LYS A 29 1.32 -3.65 -15.08
CA LYS A 29 0.23 -4.53 -15.54
C LYS A 29 -0.52 -4.04 -16.79
N GLY A 30 -0.21 -2.83 -17.26
CA GLY A 30 -0.90 -2.21 -18.40
C GLY A 30 -2.27 -1.62 -18.05
N TYR A 31 -2.59 -1.47 -16.76
CA TYR A 31 -3.82 -0.83 -16.34
C TYR A 31 -3.77 0.69 -16.56
N PRO A 32 -4.88 1.31 -16.97
CA PRO A 32 -4.93 2.76 -17.14
C PRO A 32 -4.77 3.50 -15.80
N VAL A 33 -4.31 4.75 -15.85
CA VAL A 33 -4.32 5.63 -14.67
C VAL A 33 -5.75 5.76 -14.14
N GLU A 34 -5.95 5.53 -12.83
CA GLU A 34 -7.27 5.45 -12.21
C GLU A 34 -8.16 6.63 -12.54
N LEU A 35 -7.65 7.86 -12.37
CA LEU A 35 -8.44 9.06 -12.64
C LEU A 35 -8.81 9.20 -14.12
N THR A 36 -7.92 8.81 -15.02
CA THR A 36 -8.19 8.82 -16.47
C THR A 36 -9.27 7.80 -16.82
N PHE A 37 -9.18 6.61 -16.24
CA PHE A 37 -10.19 5.57 -16.39
C PHE A 37 -11.55 6.04 -15.86
N LEU A 38 -11.60 6.58 -14.63
CA LEU A 38 -12.84 7.08 -14.02
C LEU A 38 -13.48 8.20 -14.83
N LYS A 39 -12.70 9.19 -15.30
CA LYS A 39 -13.22 10.29 -16.13
C LYS A 39 -13.87 9.76 -17.41
N LYS A 40 -13.19 8.83 -18.11
CA LYS A 40 -13.74 8.19 -19.30
C LYS A 40 -15.05 7.47 -19.00
N LYS A 41 -15.10 6.69 -17.91
CA LYS A 41 -16.29 5.93 -17.51
C LYS A 41 -17.43 6.85 -17.03
N ALA A 42 -17.11 7.95 -16.36
CA ALA A 42 -18.09 8.97 -15.99
C ALA A 42 -18.73 9.62 -17.23
N GLU A 43 -17.94 9.93 -18.27
CA GLU A 43 -18.44 10.45 -19.54
C GLU A 43 -19.35 9.44 -20.26
N GLU A 44 -18.95 8.14 -20.31
CA GLU A 44 -19.79 7.06 -20.85
C GLU A 44 -21.13 6.94 -20.09
N ALA A 45 -21.10 7.09 -18.77
CA ALA A 45 -22.29 7.08 -17.91
C ALA A 45 -23.06 8.40 -17.89
N LYS A 46 -22.60 9.44 -18.59
CA LYS A 46 -23.16 10.80 -18.55
C LYS A 46 -23.21 11.40 -17.13
N ILE A 47 -22.22 11.07 -16.32
CA ILE A 47 -22.02 11.67 -14.99
C ILE A 47 -21.28 12.99 -15.16
N ILE A 48 -21.89 14.07 -14.71
CA ILE A 48 -21.31 15.42 -14.74
C ILE A 48 -20.44 15.60 -13.49
N PHE A 49 -19.21 16.11 -13.67
CA PHE A 49 -18.28 16.42 -12.58
C PHE A 49 -17.51 17.72 -12.90
N ASP A 50 -16.98 18.39 -11.87
CA ASP A 50 -16.21 19.61 -12.05
C ASP A 50 -14.80 19.28 -12.60
N LYS A 51 -14.63 19.51 -13.92
CA LYS A 51 -13.34 19.26 -14.61
C LYS A 51 -12.20 20.18 -14.15
N LYS A 52 -12.50 21.28 -13.41
CA LYS A 52 -11.50 22.26 -12.93
C LYS A 52 -11.07 22.03 -11.49
N ALA A 53 -11.75 21.12 -10.77
CA ALA A 53 -11.40 20.76 -9.41
C ALA A 53 -10.04 20.04 -9.34
N LYS A 54 -9.50 19.90 -8.14
CA LYS A 54 -8.27 19.13 -7.91
C LYS A 54 -8.45 17.65 -8.27
N PRO A 55 -7.41 16.95 -8.73
CA PRO A 55 -7.50 15.54 -9.11
C PRO A 55 -8.12 14.63 -8.05
N SER A 56 -7.80 14.85 -6.77
CA SER A 56 -8.40 14.13 -5.65
C SER A 56 -9.91 14.36 -5.54
N ASP A 57 -10.33 15.60 -5.68
CA ASP A 57 -11.74 15.99 -5.53
C ASP A 57 -12.57 15.43 -6.68
N ILE A 58 -12.04 15.49 -7.91
CA ILE A 58 -12.66 14.86 -9.09
C ILE A 58 -12.82 13.35 -8.88
N PHE A 59 -11.78 12.68 -8.35
CA PHE A 59 -11.82 11.25 -8.08
C PHE A 59 -12.99 10.91 -7.13
N TYR A 60 -13.05 11.58 -5.98
CA TYR A 60 -14.10 11.34 -5.00
C TYR A 60 -15.47 11.71 -5.52
N GLU A 61 -15.62 12.84 -6.22
CA GLU A 61 -16.89 13.26 -6.80
C GLU A 61 -17.45 12.20 -7.77
N ILE A 62 -16.60 11.67 -8.66
CA ILE A 62 -17.04 10.63 -9.61
C ILE A 62 -17.41 9.35 -8.87
N VAL A 63 -16.58 8.91 -7.91
CA VAL A 63 -16.84 7.69 -7.13
C VAL A 63 -18.17 7.79 -6.36
N GLU A 64 -18.42 8.91 -5.67
CA GLU A 64 -19.66 9.11 -4.92
C GLU A 64 -20.89 9.13 -5.85
N LYS A 65 -20.83 9.86 -6.98
CA LYS A 65 -21.91 9.88 -7.96
C LYS A 65 -22.17 8.50 -8.59
N MET A 66 -21.15 7.68 -8.79
CA MET A 66 -21.33 6.30 -9.25
C MET A 66 -21.99 5.42 -8.17
N LYS A 67 -21.59 5.57 -6.90
CA LYS A 67 -22.23 4.88 -5.77
C LYS A 67 -23.69 5.27 -5.61
N ASP A 68 -23.99 6.57 -5.67
CA ASP A 68 -25.36 7.09 -5.56
C ASP A 68 -26.25 6.58 -6.69
N ARG A 69 -25.72 6.51 -7.89
CA ARG A 69 -26.45 6.00 -9.05
C ARG A 69 -26.71 4.51 -8.97
N ASN A 70 -25.77 3.73 -8.41
CA ASN A 70 -25.90 2.32 -8.05
C ASN A 70 -26.49 1.42 -9.16
N ASP A 71 -26.17 1.71 -10.42
CA ASP A 71 -26.53 0.84 -11.55
C ASP A 71 -25.41 -0.17 -11.85
N ASP A 72 -25.71 -1.20 -12.65
CA ASP A 72 -24.77 -2.28 -12.96
C ASP A 72 -23.49 -1.77 -13.63
N PHE A 73 -23.59 -0.72 -14.46
CA PHE A 73 -22.43 -0.12 -15.11
C PHE A 73 -21.50 0.55 -14.09
N CYS A 74 -22.06 1.40 -13.24
CA CYS A 74 -21.28 2.12 -12.21
C CYS A 74 -20.65 1.15 -11.21
N ASN A 75 -21.42 0.17 -10.76
CA ASN A 75 -20.94 -0.88 -9.85
C ASN A 75 -19.82 -1.70 -10.50
N GLY A 76 -19.94 -2.04 -11.77
CA GLY A 76 -18.90 -2.73 -12.53
C GLY A 76 -17.59 -1.93 -12.64
N VAL A 77 -17.69 -0.60 -12.86
CA VAL A 77 -16.52 0.30 -12.90
C VAL A 77 -15.81 0.35 -11.54
N LEU A 78 -16.57 0.52 -10.45
CA LEU A 78 -16.02 0.59 -9.09
C LEU A 78 -15.42 -0.74 -8.67
N SER A 79 -16.06 -1.88 -9.01
CA SER A 79 -15.52 -3.22 -8.77
C SER A 79 -14.20 -3.43 -9.51
N THR A 80 -14.13 -3.07 -10.79
CA THR A 80 -12.88 -3.18 -11.57
C THR A 80 -11.72 -2.47 -10.89
N LEU A 81 -11.90 -1.23 -10.43
CA LEU A 81 -10.85 -0.50 -9.71
C LEU A 81 -10.47 -1.13 -8.38
N LYS A 82 -11.45 -1.66 -7.65
CA LYS A 82 -11.21 -2.38 -6.40
C LYS A 82 -10.42 -3.67 -6.67
N ASP A 83 -10.83 -4.46 -7.64
CA ASP A 83 -10.24 -5.75 -7.97
C ASP A 83 -8.79 -5.60 -8.44
N GLU A 84 -8.49 -4.59 -9.27
CA GLU A 84 -7.12 -4.26 -9.69
C GLU A 84 -6.21 -3.91 -8.50
N LYS A 85 -6.72 -3.20 -7.48
CA LYS A 85 -5.97 -2.90 -6.25
C LYS A 85 -5.80 -4.11 -5.35
N LEU A 86 -6.83 -4.95 -5.24
CA LEU A 86 -6.77 -6.20 -4.47
C LEU A 86 -5.78 -7.18 -5.08
N GLU A 87 -5.71 -7.26 -6.40
CA GLU A 87 -4.69 -8.06 -7.09
C GLU A 87 -3.28 -7.63 -6.71
N ILE A 88 -3.01 -6.31 -6.74
CA ILE A 88 -1.71 -5.75 -6.33
C ILE A 88 -1.43 -6.05 -4.85
N LEU A 89 -2.42 -5.91 -3.97
CA LEU A 89 -2.29 -6.23 -2.55
C LEU A 89 -1.94 -7.70 -2.33
N ASN A 90 -2.63 -8.61 -3.03
CA ASN A 90 -2.37 -10.05 -2.93
C ASN A 90 -0.96 -10.41 -3.38
N GLU A 91 -0.47 -9.82 -4.47
CA GLU A 91 0.90 -10.02 -4.95
C GLU A 91 1.94 -9.54 -3.93
N VAL A 92 1.70 -8.38 -3.34
CA VAL A 92 2.59 -7.80 -2.33
C VAL A 92 2.60 -8.64 -1.04
N GLN A 93 1.46 -9.16 -0.62
CA GLN A 93 1.39 -10.08 0.53
C GLN A 93 2.09 -11.41 0.25
N ALA A 94 2.04 -11.91 -0.98
CA ALA A 94 2.77 -13.12 -1.39
C ALA A 94 4.29 -12.89 -1.48
N ASN A 95 4.74 -11.68 -1.83
CA ASN A 95 6.15 -11.30 -1.88
C ASN A 95 6.40 -9.92 -1.23
N PRO A 96 6.42 -9.84 0.12
CA PRO A 96 6.58 -8.57 0.84
C PRO A 96 7.88 -7.84 0.53
N LYS A 97 8.94 -8.56 0.14
CA LYS A 97 10.25 -7.96 -0.15
C LYS A 97 10.19 -6.91 -1.28
N THR A 98 9.30 -7.07 -2.24
CA THR A 98 9.14 -6.11 -3.33
C THR A 98 8.69 -4.74 -2.81
N LEU A 99 7.71 -4.72 -1.90
CA LEU A 99 7.26 -3.49 -1.25
C LEU A 99 8.31 -2.95 -0.28
N ALA A 100 8.95 -3.81 0.51
CA ALA A 100 10.00 -3.40 1.44
C ALA A 100 11.15 -2.69 0.70
N THR A 101 11.62 -3.26 -0.42
CA THR A 101 12.65 -2.64 -1.28
C THR A 101 12.18 -1.27 -1.77
N TRP A 102 10.98 -1.19 -2.31
CA TRP A 102 10.42 0.07 -2.81
C TRP A 102 10.32 1.14 -1.71
N LEU A 103 9.89 0.74 -0.49
CA LEU A 103 9.79 1.64 0.65
C LEU A 103 11.17 2.21 1.05
N TYR A 104 12.21 1.39 1.05
CA TYR A 104 13.57 1.87 1.31
C TYR A 104 14.10 2.78 0.19
N GLU A 105 13.81 2.47 -1.05
CA GLU A 105 14.27 3.25 -2.21
C GLU A 105 13.61 4.62 -2.32
N ASN A 106 12.33 4.71 -1.95
CA ASN A 106 11.50 5.87 -2.27
C ASN A 106 11.07 6.68 -1.04
N GLN A 107 11.10 6.11 0.17
CA GLN A 107 10.57 6.78 1.36
C GLN A 107 11.61 7.00 2.45
N GLY A 108 11.44 8.11 3.16
CA GLY A 108 12.22 8.46 4.33
C GLY A 108 13.58 9.08 4.04
N GLU A 109 14.34 9.23 5.11
CA GLU A 109 15.72 9.68 5.08
C GLU A 109 16.63 8.54 5.52
N MET A 110 17.76 8.38 4.84
CA MET A 110 18.82 7.52 5.32
C MET A 110 19.65 8.30 6.35
N ARG A 111 19.42 7.97 7.62
CA ARG A 111 20.25 8.41 8.72
C ARG A 111 21.18 7.27 9.11
N PHE A 112 22.47 7.51 9.20
CA PHE A 112 23.47 6.55 9.73
C PHE A 112 23.55 5.17 9.04
N GLY A 113 23.22 5.06 7.75
CA GLY A 113 23.24 3.81 7.01
C GLY A 113 21.87 3.12 6.91
N SER A 114 21.86 1.82 6.62
CA SER A 114 20.65 1.03 6.49
C SER A 114 20.15 0.56 7.86
N GLU A 115 19.11 1.21 8.37
CA GLU A 115 18.44 0.77 9.60
C GLU A 115 17.52 -0.43 9.31
N ASN A 116 17.52 -1.42 10.20
CA ASN A 116 16.51 -2.46 10.14
C ASN A 116 15.13 -1.87 10.45
N ARG A 117 14.15 -2.18 9.62
CA ARG A 117 12.79 -1.65 9.79
C ARG A 117 11.77 -2.76 9.76
N LEU A 118 10.84 -2.72 10.71
CA LEU A 118 9.60 -3.47 10.65
C LEU A 118 8.50 -2.53 10.18
N PHE A 119 7.97 -2.79 8.99
CA PHE A 119 6.87 -2.00 8.44
C PHE A 119 5.53 -2.58 8.89
N LEU A 120 4.67 -1.74 9.47
CA LEU A 120 3.28 -2.05 9.71
C LEU A 120 2.45 -1.35 8.63
N VAL A 121 2.03 -2.13 7.63
CA VAL A 121 1.30 -1.63 6.46
C VAL A 121 -0.20 -1.81 6.67
N LEU A 122 -0.90 -0.70 6.81
CA LEU A 122 -2.35 -0.66 7.04
C LEU A 122 -3.08 -0.54 5.70
N VAL A 123 -4.08 -1.40 5.48
CA VAL A 123 -4.88 -1.40 4.25
C VAL A 123 -6.36 -1.56 4.58
N ASP A 124 -7.17 -0.56 4.25
CA ASP A 124 -8.63 -0.67 4.23
C ASP A 124 -9.05 -1.02 2.79
N THR A 125 -9.54 -2.24 2.56
CA THR A 125 -9.91 -2.71 1.23
C THR A 125 -11.20 -2.13 0.71
N ASP A 126 -12.01 -1.53 1.57
CA ASP A 126 -13.22 -0.82 1.16
C ASP A 126 -12.91 0.60 0.67
N ASP A 127 -11.87 1.23 1.25
CA ASP A 127 -11.35 2.51 0.82
C ASP A 127 -9.86 2.63 1.15
N PHE A 128 -9.01 2.31 0.19
CA PHE A 128 -7.54 2.38 0.34
C PHE A 128 -7.04 3.73 0.85
N ASN A 129 -7.73 4.82 0.50
CA ASN A 129 -7.36 6.16 0.93
C ASN A 129 -7.73 6.43 2.41
N SER A 130 -8.61 5.63 2.99
CA SER A 130 -9.01 5.68 4.40
C SER A 130 -8.19 4.76 5.31
N SER A 131 -7.18 4.07 4.79
CA SER A 131 -6.32 3.14 5.54
C SER A 131 -5.69 3.77 6.79
N TRP A 132 -5.48 5.09 6.81
CA TRP A 132 -4.98 5.82 7.97
C TRP A 132 -5.87 5.72 9.22
N LYS A 133 -7.18 5.47 9.06
CA LYS A 133 -8.14 5.28 10.16
C LYS A 133 -7.82 4.02 10.98
N LEU A 134 -7.18 3.04 10.36
CA LEU A 134 -6.83 1.77 11.00
C LEU A 134 -5.76 1.91 12.10
N LYS A 135 -5.01 3.03 12.14
CA LYS A 135 -3.99 3.29 13.19
C LYS A 135 -4.52 3.20 14.62
N ARG A 136 -5.82 3.39 14.83
CA ARG A 136 -6.47 3.36 16.13
C ARG A 136 -7.35 2.13 16.34
N ASN A 137 -7.42 1.24 15.36
CA ASN A 137 -8.23 0.03 15.44
C ASN A 137 -7.46 -1.08 16.17
N LEU A 138 -7.47 -1.06 17.50
CA LEU A 138 -6.75 -2.01 18.33
C LEU A 138 -7.26 -3.43 18.18
N ASP A 139 -8.54 -3.63 17.88
CA ASP A 139 -9.15 -4.94 17.71
C ASP A 139 -8.61 -5.66 16.46
N LEU A 140 -8.20 -4.88 15.46
CA LEU A 140 -7.55 -5.39 14.25
C LEU A 140 -6.02 -5.48 14.40
N LEU A 141 -5.40 -4.47 15.01
CA LEU A 141 -3.95 -4.38 15.16
C LEU A 141 -3.38 -5.46 16.08
N LYS A 142 -3.96 -5.63 17.27
CA LYS A 142 -3.43 -6.54 18.30
C LYS A 142 -3.32 -7.98 17.83
N PRO A 143 -4.38 -8.65 17.32
CA PRO A 143 -4.27 -10.04 16.91
C PRO A 143 -3.29 -10.21 15.75
N THR A 144 -3.24 -9.29 14.81
CA THR A 144 -2.31 -9.35 13.67
C THR A 144 -0.85 -9.28 14.13
N ILE A 145 -0.54 -8.34 15.03
CA ILE A 145 0.82 -8.19 15.57
C ILE A 145 1.20 -9.40 16.42
N ILE A 146 0.31 -9.89 17.29
CA ILE A 146 0.57 -11.10 18.12
C ILE A 146 0.86 -12.30 17.23
N THR A 147 0.03 -12.58 16.22
CA THR A 147 0.24 -13.67 15.28
C THR A 147 1.59 -13.56 14.58
N TYR A 148 2.00 -12.36 14.19
CA TYR A 148 3.31 -12.12 13.58
C TYR A 148 4.45 -12.44 14.56
N LEU A 149 4.37 -11.97 15.81
CA LEU A 149 5.40 -12.18 16.83
C LEU A 149 5.54 -13.66 17.19
N ASP A 150 4.42 -14.37 17.33
CA ASP A 150 4.40 -15.81 17.62
C ASP A 150 5.09 -16.64 16.52
N ASN A 151 4.99 -16.18 15.28
CA ASN A 151 5.58 -16.85 14.11
C ASN A 151 6.99 -16.36 13.76
N PHE A 152 7.47 -15.28 14.36
CA PHE A 152 8.75 -14.68 14.00
C PHE A 152 9.94 -15.64 14.23
N GLY A 153 9.88 -16.48 15.26
CA GLY A 153 10.91 -17.49 15.57
C GLY A 153 11.15 -18.50 14.43
N ASN A 154 10.20 -18.67 13.54
CA ASN A 154 10.30 -19.56 12.37
C ASN A 154 11.00 -18.92 11.17
N LYS A 155 11.24 -17.59 11.20
CA LYS A 155 11.90 -16.87 10.11
C LYS A 155 13.42 -16.99 10.21
N LYS A 156 14.05 -17.21 9.08
CA LYS A 156 15.52 -17.17 8.97
C LYS A 156 15.97 -15.73 8.72
N ILE A 157 17.15 -15.36 9.19
CA ILE A 157 17.75 -14.03 8.95
C ILE A 157 17.83 -13.72 7.45
N GLU A 158 18.14 -14.73 6.64
CA GLU A 158 18.20 -14.58 5.17
C GLU A 158 16.84 -14.19 4.56
N ASP A 159 15.74 -14.61 5.17
CA ASP A 159 14.40 -14.24 4.72
C ASP A 159 14.08 -12.76 5.01
N LEU A 160 14.76 -12.16 5.96
CA LEU A 160 14.62 -10.76 6.32
C LEU A 160 15.54 -9.82 5.54
N LYS A 161 16.57 -10.35 4.85
CA LYS A 161 17.51 -9.52 4.10
C LYS A 161 16.90 -8.92 2.86
N VAL A 162 17.08 -7.60 2.70
CA VAL A 162 16.72 -6.82 1.52
C VAL A 162 17.89 -5.94 1.13
N SER A 163 18.18 -5.89 -0.17
CA SER A 163 19.18 -4.99 -0.74
C SER A 163 18.48 -3.96 -1.63
N PHE A 164 18.90 -2.70 -1.54
CA PHE A 164 18.27 -1.58 -2.23
C PHE A 164 19.24 -0.46 -2.57
N ASN A 165 18.87 0.42 -3.50
CA ASN A 165 19.59 1.61 -3.89
C ASN A 165 18.78 2.84 -3.53
N PHE A 166 19.20 3.59 -2.52
CA PHE A 166 18.43 4.72 -2.02
C PHE A 166 18.38 5.88 -3.02
N LYS A 167 17.17 6.26 -3.43
CA LYS A 167 16.92 7.38 -4.37
C LYS A 167 17.81 7.35 -5.62
N GLY A 168 18.01 6.16 -6.18
CA GLY A 168 18.80 5.99 -7.40
C GLY A 168 20.31 6.21 -7.24
N LYS A 169 20.82 6.29 -5.99
CA LYS A 169 22.28 6.34 -5.76
C LYS A 169 22.93 5.03 -6.17
N PRO A 170 24.18 5.05 -6.69
CA PRO A 170 24.84 3.84 -7.14
C PRO A 170 25.20 2.87 -6.01
N GLN A 171 25.23 3.35 -4.77
CA GLN A 171 25.57 2.53 -3.61
C GLN A 171 24.41 1.62 -3.24
N THR A 172 24.69 0.32 -3.15
CA THR A 172 23.75 -0.69 -2.65
C THR A 172 23.89 -0.83 -1.14
N PHE A 173 22.76 -0.83 -0.45
CA PHE A 173 22.65 -1.06 0.98
C PHE A 173 21.93 -2.37 1.23
N THR A 174 22.30 -3.04 2.33
CA THR A 174 21.61 -4.27 2.78
C THR A 174 21.15 -4.08 4.22
N THR A 175 19.94 -4.50 4.51
CA THR A 175 19.31 -4.37 5.82
C THR A 175 18.43 -5.58 6.12
N LEU A 176 18.02 -5.73 7.38
CA LEU A 176 16.98 -6.67 7.77
C LEU A 176 15.64 -5.92 7.85
N THR A 177 14.63 -6.48 7.24
CA THR A 177 13.30 -5.88 7.21
C THR A 177 12.21 -6.91 7.05
N ASP A 178 11.03 -6.57 7.52
CA ASP A 178 9.83 -7.35 7.27
C ASP A 178 8.60 -6.44 7.22
N ILE A 179 7.47 -7.00 6.81
CA ILE A 179 6.20 -6.30 6.73
C ILE A 179 5.12 -7.08 7.46
N ILE A 180 4.40 -6.38 8.33
CA ILE A 180 3.13 -6.84 8.89
C ILE A 180 2.02 -6.14 8.13
N PHE A 181 1.20 -6.88 7.40
CA PHE A 181 0.01 -6.34 6.77
C PHE A 181 -1.18 -6.41 7.74
N VAL A 182 -1.81 -5.26 7.97
CA VAL A 182 -3.07 -5.13 8.71
C VAL A 182 -4.14 -4.76 7.70
N VAL A 183 -4.92 -5.74 7.30
CA VAL A 183 -5.92 -5.62 6.24
C VAL A 183 -7.32 -5.72 6.85
N LYS A 184 -8.19 -4.77 6.49
CA LYS A 184 -9.60 -4.76 6.85
C LYS A 184 -10.43 -5.02 5.60
#